data_82affbd12daa9b3ec26a51ec186045d4
#
_entry.id   82affbd12daa9b3ec26a51ec186045d4
#
_cell.length_a   1.000
_cell.length_b   1.000
_cell.length_c   1.000
_cell.angle_alpha   90.00
_cell.angle_beta   90.00
_cell.angle_gamma   90.00
#
_symmetry.space_group_name_H-M   'P 1'
#
loop_
_entity.id
_entity.type
_entity.pdbx_description
1 polymer ?
#
loop_
_entity_poly.entity_id
_entity_poly.type
_entity_poly.pdbx_seq_one_letter_code
_entity_poly.pdbx_strand_id
1 'polypeptide(L)'
;MTLAITLVTPNGVWGSTDHRLTTYPGGKLVTDSSVKHVVIRCPDGSALVSYTGLGRVGSLDVSEWMRGVLRGESRTLDETFVDLRQQATARLGAEAKVANVFHVFLAGAFLGGRPWAVEIKNLRPPSAFWSSGIRAEFETAAISVADSAVMGAGSGWDAVSAKDRELLKKISNRKPHNPEDFMRLLGDINRRAADQIRSGSRTVSRACSVVFMPPEGDGVRCEWYGPEEERHLAPKGFSQILFGIDLGEMVRPVLNNFQDLREGRISGEAFDRRIEEAGKNSVKPRGRRGDSLP
;
A
#
# COMPACT_ATOMS: atom_id res chain seq x y z
N MET A 1 -11.29 -3.48 7.63
CA MET A 1 -11.74 -3.06 6.29
C MET A 1 -11.07 -1.74 5.97
N THR A 2 -10.91 -1.39 4.70
CA THR A 2 -10.02 -0.29 4.25
C THR A 2 -10.62 0.32 3.00
N LEU A 3 -10.21 1.52 2.65
CA LEU A 3 -10.39 2.09 1.32
C LEU A 3 -9.02 2.18 0.65
N ALA A 4 -8.87 1.57 -0.51
CA ALA A 4 -7.74 1.77 -1.40
C ALA A 4 -8.24 2.23 -2.77
N ILE A 5 -7.63 3.27 -3.30
CA ILE A 5 -7.89 3.79 -4.65
C ILE A 5 -6.55 3.91 -5.36
N THR A 6 -6.45 3.36 -6.57
CA THR A 6 -5.28 3.53 -7.43
C THR A 6 -5.73 4.07 -8.78
N LEU A 7 -5.16 5.19 -9.18
CA LEU A 7 -5.33 5.81 -10.49
C LEU A 7 -4.04 5.66 -11.28
N VAL A 8 -4.13 5.13 -12.48
CA VAL A 8 -3.01 4.94 -13.41
C VAL A 8 -3.27 5.71 -14.69
N THR A 9 -2.30 6.51 -15.11
CA THR A 9 -2.33 7.24 -16.39
C THR A 9 -0.94 7.20 -17.03
N PRO A 10 -0.76 7.58 -18.28
CA PRO A 10 0.56 7.73 -18.88
C PRO A 10 1.47 8.77 -18.19
N ASN A 11 0.91 9.66 -17.37
CA ASN A 11 1.64 10.75 -16.72
C ASN A 11 1.97 10.46 -15.24
N GLY A 12 1.56 9.31 -14.71
CA GLY A 12 1.83 8.93 -13.33
C GLY A 12 0.83 7.95 -12.74
N VAL A 13 1.14 7.51 -11.55
CA VAL A 13 0.29 6.68 -10.70
C VAL A 13 0.01 7.43 -9.41
N TRP A 14 -1.26 7.46 -9.02
CA TRP A 14 -1.70 7.97 -7.71
C TRP A 14 -2.35 6.86 -6.92
N GLY A 15 -2.01 6.75 -5.65
CA GLY A 15 -2.62 5.81 -4.74
C GLY A 15 -3.11 6.50 -3.47
N SER A 16 -4.33 6.20 -3.02
CA SER A 16 -4.85 6.64 -1.73
C SER A 16 -5.22 5.44 -0.88
N THR A 17 -4.78 5.41 0.37
CA THR A 17 -5.26 4.44 1.37
C THR A 17 -5.52 5.12 2.70
N ASP A 18 -6.57 4.67 3.39
CA ASP A 18 -6.82 5.04 4.78
C ASP A 18 -5.79 4.39 5.72
N HIS A 19 -5.61 4.94 6.91
CA HIS A 19 -4.59 4.47 7.87
C HIS A 19 -5.08 3.43 8.87
N ARG A 20 -6.38 3.12 8.88
CA ARG A 20 -6.95 2.21 9.89
C ARG A 20 -6.53 0.77 9.67
N LEU A 21 -5.94 0.18 10.70
CA LEU A 21 -5.64 -1.24 10.79
C LEU A 21 -6.51 -1.85 11.88
N THR A 22 -7.17 -2.96 11.55
CA THR A 22 -8.01 -3.71 12.48
C THR A 22 -7.56 -5.17 12.55
N THR A 23 -7.81 -5.82 13.69
CA THR A 23 -7.56 -7.26 13.84
C THR A 23 -8.62 -8.08 13.12
N TYR A 24 -8.25 -9.29 12.76
CA TYR A 24 -9.18 -10.36 12.44
C TYR A 24 -8.90 -11.57 13.33
N PRO A 25 -9.92 -12.25 13.86
CA PRO A 25 -11.32 -11.84 13.93
C PRO A 25 -11.58 -10.70 14.91
N GLY A 26 -12.76 -10.09 14.82
CA GLY A 26 -13.27 -9.14 15.82
C GLY A 26 -13.19 -7.66 15.44
N GLY A 27 -12.45 -7.29 14.39
CA GLY A 27 -12.43 -5.90 13.88
C GLY A 27 -11.94 -4.85 14.88
N LYS A 28 -11.21 -5.26 15.95
CA LYS A 28 -10.67 -4.31 16.93
C LYS A 28 -9.63 -3.41 16.27
N LEU A 29 -9.68 -2.13 16.58
CA LEU A 29 -8.68 -1.16 16.17
C LEU A 29 -7.31 -1.56 16.71
N VAL A 30 -6.32 -1.65 15.81
CA VAL A 30 -4.90 -1.83 16.16
C VAL A 30 -4.20 -0.48 16.15
N THR A 31 -4.39 0.27 15.06
CA THR A 31 -3.80 1.60 14.89
C THR A 31 -4.55 2.37 13.79
N ASP A 32 -4.49 3.68 13.86
CA ASP A 32 -4.93 4.61 12.80
C ASP A 32 -3.71 5.28 12.10
N SER A 33 -2.51 4.67 12.20
CA SER A 33 -1.28 5.19 11.58
C SER A 33 -0.56 4.17 10.67
N SER A 34 -1.30 3.15 10.17
CA SER A 34 -0.71 2.13 9.30
C SER A 34 -0.49 2.67 7.88
N VAL A 35 0.71 2.44 7.34
CA VAL A 35 1.05 2.75 5.93
C VAL A 35 0.80 1.52 5.07
N LYS A 36 -0.15 1.62 4.15
CA LYS A 36 -0.57 0.52 3.26
C LYS A 36 -0.06 0.70 1.82
N HIS A 37 0.88 1.61 1.63
CA HIS A 37 1.54 1.85 0.35
C HIS A 37 3.00 1.43 0.39
N VAL A 38 3.48 0.90 -0.71
CA VAL A 38 4.90 0.68 -0.98
C VAL A 38 5.17 1.10 -2.42
N VAL A 39 6.16 1.93 -2.63
CA VAL A 39 6.71 2.20 -3.96
C VAL A 39 7.90 1.29 -4.17
N ILE A 40 7.91 0.57 -5.27
CA ILE A 40 9.01 -0.32 -5.67
C ILE A 40 9.62 0.17 -6.98
N ARG A 41 10.94 0.07 -7.08
CA ARG A 41 11.69 0.27 -8.31
C ARG A 41 12.48 -0.99 -8.62
N CYS A 42 12.27 -1.51 -9.80
CA CYS A 42 12.88 -2.70 -10.35
C CYS A 42 13.75 -2.34 -11.55
N PRO A 43 14.61 -3.24 -12.05
CA PRO A 43 15.44 -2.97 -13.24
C PRO A 43 14.66 -2.61 -14.50
N ASP A 44 13.43 -3.11 -14.63
CA ASP A 44 12.56 -2.98 -15.80
C ASP A 44 11.41 -1.98 -15.61
N GLY A 45 11.28 -1.38 -14.40
CA GLY A 45 10.21 -0.43 -14.15
C GLY A 45 9.99 -0.05 -12.69
N SER A 46 8.85 0.57 -12.43
CA SER A 46 8.45 1.00 -11.09
C SER A 46 6.97 0.71 -10.83
N ALA A 47 6.59 0.52 -9.58
CA ALA A 47 5.18 0.36 -9.20
C ALA A 47 4.87 0.99 -7.83
N LEU A 48 3.64 1.50 -7.71
CA LEU A 48 3.01 1.85 -6.44
C LEU A 48 2.04 0.73 -6.08
N VAL A 49 2.34 0.00 -5.02
CA VAL A 49 1.53 -1.11 -4.52
C VAL A 49 0.78 -0.68 -3.27
N SER A 50 -0.50 -0.97 -3.21
CA SER A 50 -1.34 -0.79 -2.02
C SER A 50 -2.17 -2.03 -1.76
N TYR A 51 -2.74 -2.18 -0.57
CA TYR A 51 -3.59 -3.33 -0.28
C TYR A 51 -4.83 -2.94 0.54
N THR A 52 -5.83 -3.82 0.47
CA THR A 52 -7.00 -3.83 1.36
C THR A 52 -7.45 -5.26 1.67
N GLY A 53 -8.21 -5.43 2.75
CA GLY A 53 -8.68 -6.72 3.25
C GLY A 53 -8.16 -7.01 4.65
N LEU A 54 -7.43 -8.10 4.82
CA LEU A 54 -6.80 -8.44 6.11
C LEU A 54 -5.73 -7.40 6.45
N GLY A 55 -5.83 -6.80 7.62
CA GLY A 55 -4.85 -5.84 8.12
C GLY A 55 -3.85 -6.49 9.08
N ARG A 56 -4.37 -7.29 10.03
CA ARG A 56 -3.56 -8.06 10.97
C ARG A 56 -4.19 -9.42 11.22
N VAL A 57 -3.38 -10.46 11.15
CA VAL A 57 -3.76 -11.85 11.40
C VAL A 57 -2.85 -12.43 12.47
N GLY A 58 -3.38 -12.65 13.68
CA GLY A 58 -2.54 -13.02 14.83
C GLY A 58 -1.43 -11.99 15.07
N SER A 59 -0.18 -12.43 15.03
CA SER A 59 1.00 -11.56 15.13
C SER A 59 1.44 -10.92 13.81
N LEU A 60 0.89 -11.38 12.66
CA LEU A 60 1.27 -10.91 11.35
C LEU A 60 0.62 -9.55 11.05
N ASP A 61 1.41 -8.50 10.91
CA ASP A 61 1.00 -7.23 10.32
C ASP A 61 1.20 -7.29 8.81
N VAL A 62 0.11 -7.12 8.04
CA VAL A 62 0.14 -7.30 6.59
C VAL A 62 0.95 -6.21 5.90
N SER A 63 0.99 -4.99 6.45
CA SER A 63 1.82 -3.90 5.89
C SER A 63 3.31 -4.24 6.00
N GLU A 64 3.74 -4.69 7.18
CA GLU A 64 5.13 -5.10 7.43
C GLU A 64 5.50 -6.35 6.62
N TRP A 65 4.58 -7.31 6.55
CA TRP A 65 4.77 -8.52 5.76
C TRP A 65 4.91 -8.20 4.26
N MET A 66 4.05 -7.37 3.70
CA MET A 66 4.12 -6.94 2.29
C MET A 66 5.47 -6.28 1.99
N ARG A 67 5.93 -5.37 2.85
CA ARG A 67 7.26 -4.77 2.72
C ARG A 67 8.37 -5.83 2.77
N GLY A 68 8.24 -6.81 3.67
CA GLY A 68 9.17 -7.92 3.79
C GLY A 68 9.27 -8.77 2.52
N VAL A 69 8.14 -9.01 1.84
CA VAL A 69 8.10 -9.75 0.56
C VAL A 69 8.72 -8.95 -0.58
N LEU A 70 8.42 -7.64 -0.63
CA LEU A 70 8.85 -6.77 -1.72
C LEU A 70 10.33 -6.39 -1.68
N ARG A 71 11.00 -6.54 -0.52
CA ARG A 71 12.44 -6.30 -0.37
C ARG A 71 13.27 -7.57 -0.54
N GLY A 72 14.59 -7.42 -0.60
CA GLY A 72 15.57 -8.49 -0.71
C GLY A 72 16.35 -8.40 -2.01
N GLU A 73 16.24 -9.42 -2.86
CA GLU A 73 16.96 -9.42 -4.13
C GLU A 73 16.33 -8.46 -5.14
N SER A 74 17.17 -7.86 -6.00
CA SER A 74 16.69 -7.08 -7.14
C SER A 74 16.04 -8.01 -8.15
N ARG A 75 14.76 -7.78 -8.43
CA ARG A 75 13.92 -8.58 -9.32
C ARG A 75 13.23 -7.68 -10.33
N THR A 76 12.79 -8.24 -11.45
CA THR A 76 11.87 -7.57 -12.37
C THR A 76 10.51 -7.33 -11.71
N LEU A 77 9.70 -6.46 -12.29
CA LEU A 77 8.33 -6.22 -11.79
C LEU A 77 7.47 -7.50 -11.87
N ASP A 78 7.60 -8.26 -12.97
CA ASP A 78 6.85 -9.50 -13.12
C ASP A 78 7.22 -10.52 -12.04
N GLU A 79 8.52 -10.78 -11.83
CA GLU A 79 9.01 -11.65 -10.76
C GLU A 79 8.53 -11.17 -9.38
N THR A 80 8.51 -9.86 -9.14
CA THR A 80 8.05 -9.26 -7.89
C THR A 80 6.55 -9.51 -7.67
N PHE A 81 5.71 -9.35 -8.69
CA PHE A 81 4.28 -9.62 -8.59
C PHE A 81 3.96 -11.11 -8.49
N VAL A 82 4.72 -11.97 -9.18
CA VAL A 82 4.61 -13.43 -9.05
C VAL A 82 4.95 -13.86 -7.62
N ASP A 83 6.04 -13.35 -7.04
CA ASP A 83 6.42 -13.68 -5.67
C ASP A 83 5.39 -13.15 -4.66
N LEU A 84 4.93 -11.90 -4.80
CA LEU A 84 3.89 -11.35 -3.93
C LEU A 84 2.62 -12.21 -3.96
N ARG A 85 2.18 -12.66 -5.15
CA ARG A 85 1.03 -13.55 -5.31
C ARG A 85 1.24 -14.90 -4.62
N GLN A 86 2.40 -15.53 -4.82
CA GLN A 86 2.72 -16.83 -4.23
C GLN A 86 2.78 -16.73 -2.70
N GLN A 87 3.45 -15.72 -2.18
CA GLN A 87 3.55 -15.48 -0.75
C GLN A 87 2.19 -15.11 -0.12
N ALA A 88 1.35 -14.32 -0.83
CA ALA A 88 -0.01 -14.02 -0.38
C ALA A 88 -0.87 -15.30 -0.30
N THR A 89 -0.78 -16.17 -1.30
CA THR A 89 -1.46 -17.47 -1.28
C THR A 89 -1.02 -18.32 -0.08
N ALA A 90 0.29 -18.41 0.15
CA ALA A 90 0.85 -19.23 1.22
C ALA A 90 0.56 -18.69 2.63
N ARG A 91 0.55 -17.36 2.83
CA ARG A 91 0.49 -16.74 4.16
C ARG A 91 -0.87 -16.16 4.54
N LEU A 92 -1.64 -15.69 3.57
CA LEU A 92 -2.91 -15.00 3.79
C LEU A 92 -4.10 -15.80 3.28
N GLY A 93 -3.89 -16.71 2.35
CA GLY A 93 -4.97 -17.36 1.60
C GLY A 93 -5.93 -18.15 2.47
N ALA A 94 -5.42 -19.02 3.34
CA ALA A 94 -6.24 -19.83 4.25
C ALA A 94 -7.06 -18.94 5.19
N GLU A 95 -6.43 -17.95 5.80
CA GLU A 95 -7.07 -17.01 6.72
C GLU A 95 -8.13 -16.15 6.02
N ALA A 96 -7.81 -15.64 4.83
CA ALA A 96 -8.76 -14.85 4.04
C ALA A 96 -10.00 -15.67 3.65
N LYS A 97 -9.82 -16.94 3.28
CA LYS A 97 -10.91 -17.87 2.96
C LYS A 97 -11.78 -18.16 4.19
N VAL A 98 -11.18 -18.54 5.32
CA VAL A 98 -11.90 -18.81 6.57
C VAL A 98 -12.63 -17.56 7.06
N ALA A 99 -11.99 -16.40 6.94
CA ALA A 99 -12.55 -15.11 7.30
C ALA A 99 -13.64 -14.62 6.35
N ASN A 100 -13.77 -15.24 5.17
CA ASN A 100 -14.57 -14.74 4.06
C ASN A 100 -14.26 -13.27 3.71
N VAL A 101 -12.96 -12.93 3.71
CA VAL A 101 -12.46 -11.57 3.45
C VAL A 101 -11.89 -11.48 2.05
N PHE A 102 -12.44 -10.57 1.25
CA PHE A 102 -11.81 -10.15 0.01
C PHE A 102 -10.53 -9.39 0.34
N HIS A 103 -9.40 -9.94 -0.10
CA HIS A 103 -8.08 -9.30 0.02
C HIS A 103 -7.52 -9.05 -1.37
N VAL A 104 -7.02 -7.83 -1.58
CA VAL A 104 -6.45 -7.43 -2.87
C VAL A 104 -5.26 -6.51 -2.67
N PHE A 105 -4.24 -6.71 -3.51
CA PHE A 105 -3.17 -5.75 -3.77
C PHE A 105 -3.50 -5.06 -5.08
N LEU A 106 -3.53 -3.73 -5.05
CA LEU A 106 -3.70 -2.86 -6.20
C LEU A 106 -2.34 -2.27 -6.54
N ALA A 107 -1.88 -2.42 -7.77
CA ALA A 107 -0.65 -1.81 -8.21
C ALA A 107 -0.87 -1.01 -9.50
N GLY A 108 -0.42 0.25 -9.48
CA GLY A 108 -0.17 0.99 -10.69
C GLY A 108 1.33 0.91 -11.01
N ALA A 109 1.68 0.57 -12.23
CA ALA A 109 3.07 0.31 -12.60
C ALA A 109 3.44 0.97 -13.92
N PHE A 110 4.74 1.23 -14.08
CA PHE A 110 5.36 1.54 -15.36
C PHE A 110 6.35 0.44 -15.69
N LEU A 111 6.10 -0.32 -16.75
CA LEU A 111 6.96 -1.39 -17.25
C LEU A 111 7.48 -0.98 -18.63
N GLY A 112 8.79 -0.80 -18.77
CA GLY A 112 9.39 -0.26 -20.00
C GLY A 112 8.78 1.09 -20.42
N GLY A 113 8.45 1.96 -19.45
CA GLY A 113 7.82 3.26 -19.68
C GLY A 113 6.32 3.21 -20.02
N ARG A 114 5.70 2.05 -20.07
CA ARG A 114 4.26 1.88 -20.35
C ARG A 114 3.48 1.69 -19.07
N PRO A 115 2.34 2.37 -18.89
CA PRO A 115 1.51 2.24 -17.70
C PRO A 115 0.70 0.94 -17.70
N TRP A 116 0.64 0.30 -16.53
CA TRP A 116 -0.10 -0.91 -16.24
C TRP A 116 -0.91 -0.79 -14.97
N ALA A 117 -2.12 -1.35 -14.99
CA ALA A 117 -2.93 -1.56 -13.80
C ALA A 117 -2.92 -3.05 -13.45
N VAL A 118 -2.56 -3.38 -12.22
CA VAL A 118 -2.38 -4.76 -11.75
C VAL A 118 -3.19 -4.98 -10.48
N GLU A 119 -3.94 -6.08 -10.46
CA GLU A 119 -4.64 -6.58 -9.28
C GLU A 119 -4.14 -7.98 -8.94
N ILE A 120 -3.78 -8.20 -7.67
CA ILE A 120 -3.49 -9.53 -7.12
C ILE A 120 -4.54 -9.79 -6.06
N LYS A 121 -5.49 -10.70 -6.32
CA LYS A 121 -6.69 -10.85 -5.52
C LYS A 121 -7.12 -12.30 -5.31
N ASN A 122 -7.81 -12.55 -4.20
CA ASN A 122 -8.35 -13.86 -3.83
C ASN A 122 -9.84 -14.02 -4.15
N LEU A 123 -10.38 -13.21 -5.07
CA LEU A 123 -11.77 -13.27 -5.48
C LEU A 123 -11.93 -14.09 -6.76
N ARG A 124 -12.78 -15.13 -6.71
CA ARG A 124 -13.25 -15.81 -7.91
C ARG A 124 -14.35 -14.96 -8.55
N PRO A 125 -14.22 -14.56 -9.81
CA PRO A 125 -15.33 -13.95 -10.53
C PRO A 125 -16.48 -14.95 -10.72
N PRO A 126 -17.73 -14.48 -10.82
CA PRO A 126 -18.85 -15.36 -11.13
C PRO A 126 -18.71 -15.97 -12.53
N SER A 127 -19.21 -17.18 -12.70
CA SER A 127 -19.30 -17.86 -14.01
C SER A 127 -20.67 -18.54 -14.14
N ALA A 128 -20.93 -19.17 -15.28
CA ALA A 128 -22.15 -19.95 -15.50
C ALA A 128 -22.33 -21.11 -14.49
N PHE A 129 -21.23 -21.56 -13.87
CA PHE A 129 -21.22 -22.74 -12.99
C PHE A 129 -21.07 -22.41 -11.50
N TRP A 130 -20.69 -21.19 -11.12
CA TRP A 130 -20.50 -20.77 -9.72
C TRP A 130 -20.68 -19.26 -9.52
N SER A 131 -21.14 -18.89 -8.34
CA SER A 131 -21.17 -17.50 -7.88
C SER A 131 -19.75 -17.00 -7.55
N SER A 132 -19.60 -15.67 -7.42
CA SER A 132 -18.38 -15.08 -6.86
C SER A 132 -18.09 -15.64 -5.46
N GLY A 133 -16.83 -15.84 -5.12
CA GLY A 133 -16.44 -16.37 -3.81
C GLY A 133 -15.00 -16.08 -3.47
N ILE A 134 -14.73 -16.07 -2.16
CA ILE A 134 -13.36 -15.90 -1.63
C ILE A 134 -12.62 -17.24 -1.74
N ARG A 135 -11.38 -17.18 -2.24
CA ARG A 135 -10.49 -18.33 -2.39
C ARG A 135 -9.30 -18.22 -1.45
N ALA A 136 -8.61 -19.33 -1.25
CA ALA A 136 -7.28 -19.31 -0.63
C ALA A 136 -6.20 -18.88 -1.62
N GLU A 137 -6.37 -19.18 -2.90
CA GLU A 137 -5.43 -18.84 -3.96
C GLU A 137 -5.62 -17.38 -4.41
N PHE A 138 -4.51 -16.68 -4.59
CA PHE A 138 -4.48 -15.36 -5.21
C PHE A 138 -4.18 -15.49 -6.70
N GLU A 139 -4.86 -14.68 -7.50
CA GLU A 139 -4.69 -14.58 -8.95
C GLU A 139 -4.27 -13.17 -9.34
N THR A 140 -3.43 -13.06 -10.36
CA THR A 140 -3.01 -11.78 -10.93
C THR A 140 -3.84 -11.46 -12.16
N ALA A 141 -4.37 -10.24 -12.23
CA ALA A 141 -4.92 -9.64 -13.43
C ALA A 141 -4.13 -8.35 -13.74
N ALA A 142 -3.65 -8.23 -14.96
CA ALA A 142 -2.90 -7.05 -15.40
C ALA A 142 -3.43 -6.57 -16.73
N ILE A 143 -3.58 -5.25 -16.87
CA ILE A 143 -3.99 -4.60 -18.12
C ILE A 143 -3.04 -3.45 -18.45
N SER A 144 -2.67 -3.33 -19.70
CA SER A 144 -1.99 -2.14 -20.21
C SER A 144 -2.98 -0.99 -20.26
N VAL A 145 -2.55 0.18 -19.83
CA VAL A 145 -3.40 1.39 -19.74
C VAL A 145 -3.06 2.33 -20.87
N ALA A 146 -3.99 2.52 -21.81
CA ALA A 146 -3.80 3.45 -22.92
C ALA A 146 -3.98 4.91 -22.47
N ASP A 147 -5.10 5.20 -21.80
CA ASP A 147 -5.45 6.55 -21.34
C ASP A 147 -5.45 6.63 -19.82
N SER A 148 -6.30 5.86 -19.17
CA SER A 148 -6.37 5.81 -17.71
C SER A 148 -7.06 4.54 -17.20
N ALA A 149 -6.72 4.14 -15.99
CA ALA A 149 -7.42 3.12 -15.22
C ALA A 149 -7.65 3.59 -13.79
N VAL A 150 -8.84 3.35 -13.25
CA VAL A 150 -9.19 3.59 -11.86
C VAL A 150 -9.52 2.25 -11.22
N MET A 151 -8.75 1.86 -10.24
CA MET A 151 -9.01 0.70 -9.40
C MET A 151 -9.43 1.16 -8.02
N GLY A 152 -10.44 0.53 -7.44
CA GLY A 152 -10.86 0.81 -6.08
C GLY A 152 -11.26 -0.48 -5.38
N ALA A 153 -10.90 -0.59 -4.11
CA ALA A 153 -11.19 -1.78 -3.34
C ALA A 153 -11.39 -1.50 -1.85
N GLY A 154 -11.93 -2.50 -1.16
CA GLY A 154 -12.27 -2.44 0.25
C GLY A 154 -13.69 -1.93 0.49
N SER A 155 -14.19 -2.09 1.72
CA SER A 155 -15.55 -1.64 2.07
C SER A 155 -15.74 -0.13 1.94
N GLY A 156 -14.67 0.63 2.02
CA GLY A 156 -14.71 2.07 1.77
C GLY A 156 -15.00 2.40 0.32
N TRP A 157 -14.65 1.53 -0.63
CA TRP A 157 -14.94 1.74 -2.05
C TRP A 157 -16.43 1.72 -2.34
N ASP A 158 -17.21 0.89 -1.62
CA ASP A 158 -18.66 0.87 -1.75
C ASP A 158 -19.31 2.17 -1.27
N ALA A 159 -18.68 2.86 -0.31
CA ALA A 159 -19.09 4.16 0.18
C ALA A 159 -18.65 5.34 -0.70
N VAL A 160 -17.77 5.14 -1.69
CA VAL A 160 -17.42 6.18 -2.65
C VAL A 160 -18.64 6.46 -3.54
N SER A 161 -19.10 7.71 -3.58
CA SER A 161 -20.29 8.09 -4.32
C SER A 161 -20.13 7.83 -5.83
N ALA A 162 -21.25 7.58 -6.52
CA ALA A 162 -21.25 7.45 -7.98
C ALA A 162 -20.68 8.72 -8.65
N LYS A 163 -20.96 9.90 -8.08
CA LYS A 163 -20.42 11.19 -8.54
C LYS A 163 -18.89 11.24 -8.44
N ASP A 164 -18.33 10.77 -7.33
CA ASP A 164 -16.87 10.76 -7.13
C ASP A 164 -16.19 9.75 -8.06
N ARG A 165 -16.79 8.57 -8.26
CA ARG A 165 -16.29 7.56 -9.23
C ARG A 165 -16.30 8.10 -10.65
N GLU A 166 -17.36 8.80 -11.04
CA GLU A 166 -17.46 9.44 -12.34
C GLU A 166 -16.48 10.60 -12.51
N LEU A 167 -16.26 11.38 -11.44
CA LEU A 167 -15.26 12.44 -11.40
C LEU A 167 -13.86 11.89 -11.59
N LEU A 168 -13.48 10.80 -10.90
CA LEU A 168 -12.20 10.13 -11.09
C LEU A 168 -12.00 9.71 -12.55
N LYS A 169 -13.01 9.08 -13.17
CA LYS A 169 -12.94 8.68 -14.59
C LYS A 169 -12.79 9.88 -15.53
N LYS A 170 -13.53 10.96 -15.31
CA LYS A 170 -13.47 12.16 -16.17
C LYS A 170 -12.14 12.88 -16.05
N ILE A 171 -11.59 12.98 -14.83
CA ILE A 171 -10.35 13.71 -14.61
C ILE A 171 -9.16 12.87 -15.08
N SER A 172 -9.20 11.54 -14.90
CA SER A 172 -8.14 10.66 -15.37
C SER A 172 -7.89 10.73 -16.89
N ASN A 173 -8.92 11.08 -17.66
CA ASN A 173 -8.81 11.27 -19.11
C ASN A 173 -8.30 12.67 -19.52
N ARG A 174 -8.04 13.56 -18.56
CA ARG A 174 -7.44 14.87 -18.80
C ARG A 174 -5.96 14.84 -18.45
N LYS A 175 -5.13 15.55 -19.20
CA LYS A 175 -3.72 15.74 -18.79
C LYS A 175 -3.73 16.48 -17.45
N PRO A 176 -3.17 15.90 -16.37
CA PRO A 176 -3.09 16.59 -15.12
C PRO A 176 -2.17 17.78 -15.28
N HIS A 177 -2.67 18.98 -15.01
CA HIS A 177 -1.85 20.19 -15.00
C HIS A 177 -0.94 20.21 -13.75
N ASN A 178 -1.40 19.58 -12.64
CA ASN A 178 -0.65 19.50 -11.40
C ASN A 178 -0.95 18.15 -10.69
N PRO A 179 0.06 17.33 -10.39
CA PRO A 179 -0.14 16.09 -9.62
C PRO A 179 -0.82 16.30 -8.26
N GLU A 180 -0.62 17.45 -7.62
CA GLU A 180 -1.17 17.80 -6.31
C GLU A 180 -2.70 17.93 -6.34
N ASP A 181 -3.30 18.35 -7.47
CA ASP A 181 -4.75 18.44 -7.59
C ASP A 181 -5.41 17.06 -7.51
N PHE A 182 -4.78 16.03 -8.10
CA PHE A 182 -5.25 14.65 -7.97
C PHE A 182 -5.02 14.10 -6.57
N MET A 183 -3.89 14.43 -5.94
CA MET A 183 -3.61 14.00 -4.58
C MET A 183 -4.67 14.56 -3.63
N ARG A 184 -4.99 15.87 -3.75
CA ARG A 184 -6.05 16.51 -2.96
C ARG A 184 -7.42 15.88 -3.23
N LEU A 185 -7.77 15.65 -4.50
CA LEU A 185 -9.04 15.00 -4.86
C LEU A 185 -9.18 13.61 -4.23
N LEU A 186 -8.14 12.78 -4.30
CA LEU A 186 -8.15 11.45 -3.70
C LEU A 186 -8.26 11.51 -2.17
N GLY A 187 -7.58 12.46 -1.52
CA GLY A 187 -7.73 12.73 -0.10
C GLY A 187 -9.16 13.13 0.28
N ASP A 188 -9.78 14.01 -0.50
CA ASP A 188 -11.16 14.44 -0.29
C ASP A 188 -12.17 13.33 -0.51
N ILE A 189 -11.98 12.48 -1.52
CA ILE A 189 -12.83 11.30 -1.77
C ILE A 189 -12.72 10.32 -0.61
N ASN A 190 -11.50 10.03 -0.12
CA ASN A 190 -11.31 9.15 1.03
C ASN A 190 -12.05 9.67 2.26
N ARG A 191 -11.93 10.98 2.57
CA ARG A 191 -12.62 11.60 3.69
C ARG A 191 -14.14 11.51 3.55
N ARG A 192 -14.71 11.84 2.37
CA ARG A 192 -16.16 11.73 2.14
C ARG A 192 -16.66 10.29 2.27
N ALA A 193 -15.91 9.30 1.76
CA ALA A 193 -16.26 7.90 1.93
C ALA A 193 -16.25 7.48 3.40
N ALA A 194 -15.25 7.91 4.18
CA ALA A 194 -15.19 7.64 5.61
C ALA A 194 -16.36 8.27 6.38
N ASP A 195 -16.81 9.48 5.99
CA ASP A 195 -17.94 10.16 6.61
C ASP A 195 -19.29 9.49 6.29
N GLN A 196 -19.42 8.85 5.12
CA GLN A 196 -20.61 8.09 4.74
C GLN A 196 -20.74 6.76 5.50
N ILE A 197 -19.64 6.19 5.98
CA ILE A 197 -19.66 4.96 6.79
C ILE A 197 -20.19 5.30 8.18
N ARG A 198 -21.35 4.72 8.53
CA ARG A 198 -22.03 4.98 9.82
C ARG A 198 -21.11 4.69 11.01
N SER A 199 -21.24 5.52 12.04
CA SER A 199 -20.35 5.57 13.22
C SER A 199 -20.16 4.25 13.98
N GLY A 200 -21.10 3.30 13.89
CA GLY A 200 -20.99 1.99 14.54
C GLY A 200 -20.10 0.97 13.84
N SER A 201 -19.74 1.22 12.59
CA SER A 201 -18.93 0.32 11.77
C SER A 201 -17.73 1.03 11.10
N ARG A 202 -17.18 2.06 11.75
CA ARG A 202 -16.04 2.82 11.22
C ARG A 202 -14.84 1.92 10.98
N THR A 203 -14.77 1.40 9.78
CA THR A 203 -13.69 0.52 9.32
C THR A 203 -12.69 1.26 8.45
N VAL A 204 -13.00 2.50 8.07
CA VAL A 204 -12.17 3.42 7.29
C VAL A 204 -11.86 4.64 8.15
N SER A 205 -10.62 5.06 8.20
CA SER A 205 -10.18 6.29 8.87
C SER A 205 -10.49 7.50 7.99
N ARG A 206 -10.79 8.66 8.59
CA ARG A 206 -10.89 9.95 7.88
C ARG A 206 -9.53 10.43 7.39
N ALA A 207 -8.45 9.97 8.04
CA ALA A 207 -7.09 10.24 7.63
C ALA A 207 -6.63 9.21 6.59
N CYS A 208 -5.94 9.68 5.56
CA CYS A 208 -5.35 8.85 4.52
C CYS A 208 -4.00 9.41 4.07
N SER A 209 -3.17 8.56 3.49
CA SER A 209 -2.03 8.98 2.69
C SER A 209 -2.37 8.89 1.22
N VAL A 210 -1.93 9.89 0.47
CA VAL A 210 -1.97 9.86 -0.99
C VAL A 210 -0.54 9.92 -1.51
N VAL A 211 -0.20 8.97 -2.36
CA VAL A 211 1.12 8.86 -2.99
C VAL A 211 0.98 9.14 -4.47
N PHE A 212 1.87 9.95 -5.02
CA PHE A 212 2.09 10.14 -6.45
C PHE A 212 3.44 9.56 -6.84
N MET A 213 3.45 8.74 -7.89
CA MET A 213 4.64 8.18 -8.51
C MET A 213 4.67 8.59 -9.99
N PRO A 214 5.67 9.38 -10.43
CA PRO A 214 5.82 9.72 -11.84
C PRO A 214 6.29 8.51 -12.67
N PRO A 215 6.20 8.58 -14.02
CA PRO A 215 6.56 7.47 -14.91
C PRO A 215 7.97 6.92 -14.70
N GLU A 216 8.93 7.80 -14.43
CA GLU A 216 10.33 7.45 -14.20
C GLU A 216 10.57 6.80 -12.83
N GLY A 217 9.58 6.86 -11.94
CA GLY A 217 9.69 6.35 -10.58
C GLY A 217 10.52 7.24 -9.63
N ASP A 218 11.09 8.33 -10.12
CA ASP A 218 11.83 9.32 -9.33
C ASP A 218 10.93 10.48 -8.90
N GLY A 219 11.26 11.14 -7.79
CA GLY A 219 10.44 12.28 -7.33
C GLY A 219 9.07 11.89 -6.79
N VAL A 220 8.95 10.69 -6.22
CA VAL A 220 7.73 10.23 -5.55
C VAL A 220 7.35 11.20 -4.45
N ARG A 221 6.06 11.54 -4.39
CA ARG A 221 5.48 12.42 -3.37
C ARG A 221 4.49 11.65 -2.53
N CYS A 222 4.47 11.93 -1.25
CA CYS A 222 3.46 11.38 -0.33
C CYS A 222 2.95 12.50 0.55
N GLU A 223 1.64 12.64 0.60
CA GLU A 223 0.97 13.63 1.44
C GLU A 223 -0.06 12.96 2.33
N TRP A 224 -0.19 13.50 3.52
CA TRP A 224 -1.20 13.12 4.47
C TRP A 224 -2.41 14.05 4.35
N TYR A 225 -3.60 13.46 4.34
CA TYR A 225 -4.89 14.15 4.34
C TYR A 225 -5.72 13.64 5.50
N GLY A 226 -6.20 14.52 6.35
CA GLY A 226 -7.02 14.16 7.48
C GLY A 226 -7.39 15.36 8.33
N PRO A 227 -8.17 15.16 9.41
CA PRO A 227 -8.46 16.18 10.38
C PRO A 227 -7.18 16.66 11.08
N GLU A 228 -7.04 17.97 11.31
CA GLU A 228 -5.83 18.53 11.93
C GLU A 228 -5.56 17.95 13.32
N GLU A 229 -6.61 17.66 14.08
CA GLU A 229 -6.52 17.01 15.39
C GLU A 229 -5.89 15.59 15.33
N GLU A 230 -5.98 14.91 14.18
CA GLU A 230 -5.41 13.59 13.95
C GLU A 230 -4.00 13.64 13.32
N ARG A 231 -3.44 14.83 13.06
CA ARG A 231 -2.14 15.01 12.40
C ARG A 231 -0.98 14.32 13.14
N HIS A 232 -1.09 14.19 14.45
CA HIS A 232 -0.11 13.45 15.25
C HIS A 232 -0.09 11.93 14.95
N LEU A 233 -1.15 11.39 14.33
CA LEU A 233 -1.26 10.01 13.85
C LEU A 233 -0.68 9.83 12.44
N ALA A 234 -0.33 10.94 11.75
CA ALA A 234 0.24 10.87 10.41
C ALA A 234 1.48 9.96 10.40
N PRO A 235 1.57 9.02 9.46
CA PRO A 235 2.75 8.18 9.33
C PRO A 235 3.99 9.05 9.09
N LYS A 236 5.09 8.75 9.77
CA LYS A 236 6.36 9.48 9.63
C LYS A 236 7.08 9.20 8.30
N GLY A 237 6.41 8.61 7.35
CA GLY A 237 6.92 8.31 6.03
C GLY A 237 6.23 7.11 5.40
N PHE A 238 6.57 6.81 4.17
CA PHE A 238 6.13 5.63 3.44
C PHE A 238 7.34 4.85 2.94
N SER A 239 7.16 3.56 2.65
CA SER A 239 8.26 2.71 2.21
C SER A 239 8.52 2.88 0.71
N GLN A 240 9.77 3.12 0.37
CA GLN A 240 10.31 3.00 -0.99
C GLN A 240 11.31 1.87 -1.02
N ILE A 241 11.10 0.92 -1.91
CA ILE A 241 12.01 -0.20 -2.12
C ILE A 241 12.68 -0.02 -3.48
N LEU A 242 13.98 0.29 -3.46
CA LEU A 242 14.78 0.50 -4.66
C LEU A 242 15.67 -0.73 -4.88
N PHE A 243 15.43 -1.46 -5.97
CA PHE A 243 16.21 -2.66 -6.32
C PHE A 243 16.35 -3.66 -5.15
N GLY A 244 15.26 -3.85 -4.40
CA GLY A 244 15.21 -4.73 -3.24
C GLY A 244 15.63 -4.10 -1.91
N ILE A 245 16.14 -2.87 -1.89
CA ILE A 245 16.57 -2.15 -0.68
C ILE A 245 15.43 -1.27 -0.15
N ASP A 246 14.96 -1.54 1.06
CA ASP A 246 13.93 -0.71 1.74
C ASP A 246 14.56 0.55 2.33
N LEU A 247 14.40 1.66 1.63
CA LEU A 247 14.90 2.97 2.09
C LEU A 247 14.19 3.44 3.37
N GLY A 248 12.94 3.06 3.59
CA GLY A 248 12.22 3.40 4.82
C GLY A 248 12.86 2.77 6.05
N GLU A 249 13.33 1.52 5.95
CA GLU A 249 14.08 0.86 7.04
C GLU A 249 15.48 1.45 7.22
N MET A 250 16.11 1.91 6.15
CA MET A 250 17.44 2.54 6.21
C MET A 250 17.36 3.93 6.86
N VAL A 251 16.36 4.72 6.48
CA VAL A 251 16.24 6.13 6.92
C VAL A 251 15.60 6.25 8.31
N ARG A 252 14.68 5.37 8.69
CA ARG A 252 13.98 5.43 9.99
C ARG A 252 14.92 5.43 11.20
N PRO A 253 15.94 4.53 11.30
CA PRO A 253 16.92 4.57 12.38
C PRO A 253 17.71 5.88 12.36
N VAL A 254 18.05 6.39 11.16
CA VAL A 254 18.76 7.66 10.99
C VAL A 254 17.94 8.81 11.58
N LEU A 255 16.65 8.93 11.19
CA LEU A 255 15.77 9.98 11.68
C LEU A 255 15.55 9.88 13.21
N ASN A 256 15.33 8.68 13.73
CA ASN A 256 15.17 8.47 15.16
C ASN A 256 16.46 8.82 15.92
N ASN A 257 17.61 8.43 15.40
CA ASN A 257 18.89 8.72 16.00
C ASN A 257 19.25 10.22 15.92
N PHE A 258 18.86 10.92 14.84
CA PHE A 258 18.99 12.38 14.77
C PHE A 258 18.17 13.08 15.86
N GLN A 259 16.95 12.60 16.11
CA GLN A 259 16.12 13.12 17.18
C GLN A 259 16.78 12.88 18.54
N ASP A 260 17.26 11.64 18.79
CA ASP A 260 17.96 11.28 20.03
C ASP A 260 19.24 12.09 20.23
N LEU A 261 20.01 12.31 19.18
CA LEU A 261 21.21 13.17 19.21
C LEU A 261 20.85 14.63 19.54
N ARG A 262 19.83 15.18 18.87
CA ARG A 262 19.36 16.56 19.08
C ARG A 262 18.85 16.78 20.50
N GLU A 263 18.20 15.77 21.08
CA GLU A 263 17.67 15.81 22.44
C GLU A 263 18.72 15.41 23.50
N GLY A 264 19.97 15.13 23.10
CA GLY A 264 21.08 14.77 23.98
C GLY A 264 20.96 13.38 24.60
N ARG A 265 20.08 12.50 24.05
CA ARG A 265 19.88 11.13 24.54
C ARG A 265 21.01 10.18 24.14
N ILE A 266 21.74 10.52 23.08
CA ILE A 266 22.91 9.75 22.61
C ILE A 266 24.06 10.69 22.27
N SER A 267 25.30 10.17 22.32
CA SER A 267 26.50 10.87 21.84
C SER A 267 26.65 10.76 20.33
N GLY A 268 27.50 11.63 19.73
CA GLY A 268 27.84 11.55 18.30
C GLY A 268 28.41 10.19 17.89
N GLU A 269 29.33 9.62 18.71
CA GLU A 269 29.88 8.27 18.46
C GLU A 269 28.83 7.16 18.49
N ALA A 270 27.84 7.27 19.39
CA ALA A 270 26.75 6.32 19.46
C ALA A 270 25.81 6.48 18.25
N PHE A 271 25.63 7.70 17.76
CA PHE A 271 24.88 7.98 16.53
C PHE A 271 25.55 7.31 15.33
N ASP A 272 26.85 7.53 15.11
CA ASP A 272 27.59 6.98 13.97
C ASP A 272 27.54 5.44 13.95
N ARG A 273 27.73 4.78 15.09
CA ARG A 273 27.60 3.32 15.21
C ARG A 273 26.21 2.82 14.83
N ARG A 274 25.15 3.49 15.30
CA ARG A 274 23.77 3.10 15.00
C ARG A 274 23.42 3.28 13.53
N ILE A 275 23.99 4.29 12.86
CA ILE A 275 23.82 4.51 11.42
C ILE A 275 24.49 3.39 10.63
N GLU A 276 25.72 3.01 10.99
CA GLU A 276 26.45 1.92 10.34
C GLU A 276 25.72 0.57 10.50
N GLU A 277 25.21 0.27 11.69
CA GLU A 277 24.40 -0.93 11.95
C GLU A 277 23.09 -0.94 11.14
N ALA A 278 22.41 0.20 11.06
CA ALA A 278 21.19 0.34 10.26
C ALA A 278 21.46 0.09 8.77
N GLY A 279 22.57 0.60 8.23
CA GLY A 279 23.02 0.34 6.87
C GLY A 279 23.25 -1.16 6.61
N LYS A 280 23.93 -1.84 7.51
CA LYS A 280 24.17 -3.29 7.40
C LYS A 280 22.87 -4.12 7.45
N ASN A 281 21.88 -3.69 8.23
CA ASN A 281 20.61 -4.38 8.39
C ASN A 281 19.63 -4.13 7.22
N SER A 282 19.72 -3.00 6.54
CA SER A 282 18.86 -2.65 5.41
C SER A 282 19.13 -3.47 4.15
N VAL A 283 20.35 -3.98 4.01
CA VAL A 283 20.80 -4.79 2.86
C VAL A 283 20.61 -6.29 3.09
N LYS A 284 20.51 -6.75 4.35
CA LYS A 284 20.28 -8.17 4.63
C LYS A 284 18.84 -8.55 4.30
N PRO A 285 18.58 -9.56 3.43
CA PRO A 285 17.28 -10.17 3.37
C PRO A 285 16.91 -10.61 4.80
N ARG A 286 15.74 -10.27 5.30
CA ARG A 286 15.24 -10.97 6.50
C ARG A 286 15.19 -12.44 6.12
N GLY A 287 16.09 -13.22 6.71
CA GLY A 287 16.20 -14.64 6.43
C GLY A 287 14.79 -15.23 6.42
N ARG A 288 14.53 -16.12 5.48
CA ARG A 288 13.37 -17.02 5.51
C ARG A 288 13.39 -17.69 6.89
N ARG A 289 12.79 -17.05 7.90
CA ARG A 289 12.46 -17.78 9.13
C ARG A 289 11.46 -18.84 8.70
N GLY A 290 11.98 -20.04 8.55
CA GLY A 290 11.16 -21.24 8.58
C GLY A 290 10.52 -21.33 9.96
N ASP A 291 9.58 -20.44 10.25
CA ASP A 291 8.67 -20.61 11.36
C ASP A 291 7.66 -21.66 10.93
N SER A 292 8.03 -22.92 11.16
CA SER A 292 7.08 -23.97 11.38
C SER A 292 6.09 -23.44 12.42
N LEU A 293 4.85 -23.23 11.99
CA LEU A 293 3.72 -23.00 12.86
C LEU A 293 3.61 -24.20 13.82
N PRO A 294 3.35 -23.96 15.12
CA PRO A 294 2.95 -25.02 16.01
C PRO A 294 1.59 -25.59 15.62
#